data_1599aca58c14705e41236802943e2bdc
#
_entry.id   1599aca58c14705e41236802943e2bdc
#
_cell.length_a   1.000
_cell.length_b   1.000
_cell.length_c   1.000
_cell.angle_alpha   90.00
_cell.angle_beta   90.00
_cell.angle_gamma   90.00
#
_symmetry.space_group_name_H-M   'P 1'
#
loop_
_entity.id
_entity.type
_entity.pdbx_description
1 polymer ?
#
loop_
_entity_poly.entity_id
_entity_poly.type
_entity_poly.pdbx_seq_one_letter_code
_entity_poly.pdbx_strand_id
1 'polypeptide(L)'
;MRSIIRRTAMAFALFFPLIAHAADFPDPWVQLDTSGNLSVRAVVPQGGECPKMAADGQALASVARAEPSDAYPIRVCSGTAPAGTRNLTVAGLPVPSLPSIVNRIVVVGDTGCRLKGNAVQDCNDPVAWPWAAVARRAAAQKPDLVIHVGDYHYRESPCPKDYAGCAGSPWGDNWAVWKRDMFDPAAPLLAGAPWVAVRGNHELCGRGGLGWFRLLDPDPSVLDCPAMTAPYKVSLPGLDLLIFDSADADDERAEAIKVPRYAVQFHTLLAAANPHSWLLTHRPLWSHAQGNVPAGAQTNATERAAIVGEILPGLDMVVSGHVHDFANYDFGPDRPAQLVVGDSGDANDEISQAPGPGAELDGMRLVRGMALRDFGYLVMDRQPFGWTGTLRALDDSVLARCRFEGRSIDCRSTGQ
;
A
#
# COMPACT_ATOMS: atom_id res chain seq x y z
N MET A 1 -70.30 6.91 -40.73
CA MET A 1 -69.00 6.22 -40.53
C MET A 1 -67.92 7.30 -40.39
N ARG A 2 -67.49 7.58 -39.15
CA ARG A 2 -66.37 8.52 -38.84
C ARG A 2 -65.16 7.72 -38.39
N SER A 3 -64.09 7.76 -39.23
CA SER A 3 -62.83 7.12 -38.96
C SER A 3 -62.02 7.98 -37.99
N ILE A 4 -61.63 7.38 -36.81
CA ILE A 4 -60.75 8.00 -35.84
C ILE A 4 -59.31 7.53 -36.12
N ILE A 5 -58.46 8.43 -36.58
CA ILE A 5 -57.05 8.20 -36.73
C ILE A 5 -56.37 8.47 -35.42
N ARG A 6 -55.87 7.40 -34.75
CA ARG A 6 -54.98 7.50 -33.56
C ARG A 6 -53.56 7.83 -34.03
N ARG A 7 -53.05 8.99 -33.66
CA ARG A 7 -51.63 9.34 -33.80
C ARG A 7 -50.88 8.82 -32.60
N THR A 8 -49.98 7.84 -32.82
CA THR A 8 -49.04 7.35 -31.79
C THR A 8 -47.85 8.29 -31.80
N ALA A 9 -47.59 9.02 -30.73
CA ALA A 9 -46.41 9.82 -30.55
C ALA A 9 -45.30 8.90 -30.05
N MET A 10 -44.24 8.74 -30.84
CA MET A 10 -43.03 8.01 -30.50
C MET A 10 -42.09 8.98 -29.79
N ALA A 11 -41.91 8.84 -28.49
CA ALA A 11 -40.95 9.62 -27.72
C ALA A 11 -39.53 9.04 -27.92
N PHE A 12 -38.72 9.78 -28.62
CA PHE A 12 -37.27 9.49 -28.73
C PHE A 12 -36.59 9.94 -27.41
N ALA A 13 -36.18 8.98 -26.57
CA ALA A 13 -35.30 9.24 -25.45
C ALA A 13 -33.88 9.48 -26.00
N LEU A 14 -33.43 10.72 -25.96
CA LEU A 14 -32.05 11.07 -26.23
C LEU A 14 -31.18 10.60 -25.03
N PHE A 15 -30.49 9.47 -25.20
CA PHE A 15 -29.39 9.06 -24.33
C PHE A 15 -28.20 9.98 -24.61
N PHE A 16 -27.98 10.98 -23.76
CA PHE A 16 -26.69 11.64 -23.69
C PHE A 16 -25.73 10.71 -22.95
N PRO A 17 -24.59 10.31 -23.55
CA PRO A 17 -23.54 9.63 -22.78
C PRO A 17 -23.03 10.64 -21.74
N LEU A 18 -23.16 10.30 -20.46
CA LEU A 18 -22.44 10.94 -19.38
C LEU A 18 -20.93 10.68 -19.66
N ILE A 19 -20.26 11.64 -20.27
CA ILE A 19 -18.81 11.68 -20.29
C ILE A 19 -18.44 11.99 -18.84
N ALA A 20 -18.06 10.96 -18.08
CA ALA A 20 -17.42 11.14 -16.79
C ALA A 20 -16.09 11.87 -17.03
N HIS A 21 -16.08 13.17 -16.81
CA HIS A 21 -14.85 13.91 -16.67
C HIS A 21 -14.18 13.34 -15.40
N ALA A 22 -12.98 12.77 -15.54
CA ALA A 22 -12.13 12.51 -14.39
C ALA A 22 -12.03 13.82 -13.61
N ALA A 23 -12.39 13.80 -12.33
CA ALA A 23 -12.26 14.99 -11.49
C ALA A 23 -10.80 15.46 -11.54
N ASP A 24 -10.56 16.75 -11.66
CA ASP A 24 -9.21 17.31 -11.73
C ASP A 24 -8.40 16.99 -10.47
N PHE A 25 -9.10 16.67 -9.36
CA PHE A 25 -8.53 16.33 -8.06
C PHE A 25 -9.14 15.03 -7.53
N PRO A 26 -8.36 14.23 -6.76
CA PRO A 26 -8.88 13.02 -6.11
C PRO A 26 -9.94 13.37 -5.07
N ASP A 27 -10.84 12.42 -4.83
CA ASP A 27 -11.74 12.49 -3.69
C ASP A 27 -10.94 12.51 -2.37
N PRO A 28 -11.47 13.12 -1.31
CA PRO A 28 -10.84 13.05 0.01
C PRO A 28 -10.68 11.59 0.46
N TRP A 29 -9.56 11.32 1.14
CA TRP A 29 -9.27 9.99 1.68
C TRP A 29 -8.97 10.04 3.16
N VAL A 30 -8.93 8.87 3.78
CA VAL A 30 -8.64 8.70 5.21
C VAL A 30 -7.50 7.72 5.37
N GLN A 31 -6.56 8.05 6.24
CA GLN A 31 -5.49 7.15 6.67
C GLN A 31 -5.27 7.24 8.17
N LEU A 32 -4.62 6.23 8.76
CA LEU A 32 -4.25 6.25 10.17
C LEU A 32 -2.97 7.07 10.36
N ASP A 33 -2.95 7.94 11.37
CA ASP A 33 -1.76 8.68 11.78
C ASP A 33 -0.88 7.88 12.75
N THR A 34 0.26 8.44 13.14
CA THR A 34 1.21 7.80 14.06
C THR A 34 0.67 7.56 15.48
N SER A 35 -0.49 8.11 15.81
CA SER A 35 -1.20 7.91 17.09
C SER A 35 -2.41 6.99 16.95
N GLY A 36 -2.67 6.46 15.74
CA GLY A 36 -3.84 5.63 15.44
C GLY A 36 -5.14 6.40 15.25
N ASN A 37 -5.10 7.73 15.15
CA ASN A 37 -6.24 8.56 14.79
C ASN A 37 -6.50 8.53 13.28
N LEU A 38 -7.67 9.01 12.88
CA LEU A 38 -8.05 9.12 11.47
C LEU A 38 -7.59 10.47 10.90
N SER A 39 -6.56 10.45 10.06
CA SER A 39 -6.10 11.61 9.29
C SER A 39 -6.93 11.71 8.02
N VAL A 40 -7.86 12.67 8.00
CA VAL A 40 -8.70 12.98 6.83
C VAL A 40 -7.95 13.94 5.95
N ARG A 41 -7.79 13.63 4.67
CA ARG A 41 -7.02 14.43 3.71
C ARG A 41 -7.84 14.80 2.48
N ALA A 42 -7.53 15.96 1.95
CA ALA A 42 -8.08 16.47 0.70
C ALA A 42 -7.04 17.28 -0.06
N VAL A 43 -7.13 17.25 -1.38
CA VAL A 43 -6.31 18.08 -2.27
C VAL A 43 -7.21 19.15 -2.88
N VAL A 44 -6.74 20.41 -2.87
CA VAL A 44 -7.42 21.52 -3.51
C VAL A 44 -6.46 22.25 -4.46
N PRO A 45 -6.97 22.99 -5.46
CA PRO A 45 -6.12 23.75 -6.37
C PRO A 45 -5.30 24.81 -5.63
N GLN A 46 -4.23 25.26 -6.25
CA GLN A 46 -3.46 26.40 -5.78
C GLN A 46 -4.40 27.61 -5.57
N GLY A 47 -4.35 28.22 -4.37
CA GLY A 47 -5.24 29.30 -3.98
C GLY A 47 -6.60 28.85 -3.43
N GLY A 48 -6.94 27.56 -3.50
CA GLY A 48 -8.15 27.01 -2.87
C GLY A 48 -8.04 26.98 -1.34
N GLU A 49 -9.19 27.10 -0.67
CA GLU A 49 -9.28 26.95 0.78
C GLU A 49 -9.49 25.48 1.16
N CYS A 50 -8.99 25.10 2.34
CA CYS A 50 -9.24 23.75 2.87
C CYS A 50 -10.73 23.55 3.13
N PRO A 51 -11.30 22.40 2.68
CA PRO A 51 -12.72 22.13 2.85
C PRO A 51 -13.06 21.93 4.32
N LYS A 52 -14.29 22.24 4.69
CA LYS A 52 -14.79 21.95 6.04
C LYS A 52 -14.80 20.43 6.25
N MET A 53 -14.28 20.00 7.39
CA MET A 53 -14.27 18.61 7.83
C MET A 53 -15.04 18.46 9.13
N ALA A 54 -15.70 17.32 9.33
CA ALA A 54 -16.41 17.05 10.57
C ALA A 54 -16.33 15.56 10.96
N ALA A 55 -16.33 15.31 12.26
CA ALA A 55 -16.34 13.99 12.89
C ALA A 55 -17.54 13.90 13.84
N ASP A 56 -18.44 12.92 13.65
CA ASP A 56 -19.65 12.71 14.45
C ASP A 56 -20.46 14.02 14.69
N GLY A 57 -20.54 14.86 13.64
CA GLY A 57 -21.22 16.14 13.65
C GLY A 57 -20.46 17.30 14.26
N GLN A 58 -19.26 17.08 14.82
CA GLN A 58 -18.40 18.12 15.35
C GLN A 58 -17.39 18.58 14.29
N ALA A 59 -17.21 19.90 14.17
CA ALA A 59 -16.24 20.45 13.23
C ALA A 59 -14.80 20.03 13.63
N LEU A 60 -14.02 19.58 12.64
CA LEU A 60 -12.59 19.35 12.76
C LEU A 60 -11.82 20.60 12.30
N ALA A 61 -10.68 20.85 12.92
CA ALA A 61 -9.70 21.79 12.38
C ALA A 61 -9.19 21.24 11.04
N SER A 62 -9.52 21.94 9.95
CA SER A 62 -9.02 21.64 8.61
C SER A 62 -7.92 22.63 8.29
N VAL A 63 -6.69 22.15 8.18
CA VAL A 63 -5.49 22.98 8.01
C VAL A 63 -4.71 22.58 6.78
N ALA A 64 -3.95 23.50 6.22
CA ALA A 64 -3.00 23.18 5.16
C ALA A 64 -1.87 22.33 5.75
N ARG A 65 -1.76 21.08 5.29
CA ARG A 65 -0.63 20.20 5.58
C ARG A 65 0.59 20.60 4.74
N ALA A 66 0.37 20.83 3.45
CA ALA A 66 1.42 21.25 2.54
C ALA A 66 0.90 22.33 1.59
N GLU A 67 1.63 23.45 1.56
CA GLU A 67 1.36 24.56 0.67
C GLU A 67 1.81 24.26 -0.77
N PRO A 68 1.22 24.89 -1.79
CA PRO A 68 1.61 24.71 -3.17
C PRO A 68 3.09 25.02 -3.43
N SER A 69 3.66 24.31 -4.42
CA SER A 69 4.99 24.58 -4.99
C SER A 69 4.96 24.33 -6.50
N ASP A 70 6.04 24.67 -7.21
CA ASP A 70 6.11 24.47 -8.67
C ASP A 70 5.90 23.00 -9.08
N ALA A 71 6.48 22.05 -8.34
CA ALA A 71 6.29 20.64 -8.58
C ALA A 71 4.92 20.12 -8.11
N TYR A 72 4.30 20.80 -7.16
CA TYR A 72 3.01 20.46 -6.56
C TYR A 72 2.10 21.70 -6.54
N PRO A 73 1.48 22.09 -7.67
CA PRO A 73 0.60 23.26 -7.77
C PRO A 73 -0.77 22.99 -7.11
N ILE A 74 -0.73 22.41 -5.94
CA ILE A 74 -1.87 21.97 -5.12
C ILE A 74 -1.60 22.29 -3.66
N ARG A 75 -2.67 22.52 -2.90
CA ARG A 75 -2.63 22.51 -1.43
C ARG A 75 -3.14 21.17 -0.93
N VAL A 76 -2.41 20.55 -0.01
CA VAL A 76 -2.88 19.36 0.71
C VAL A 76 -3.46 19.82 2.05
N CYS A 77 -4.72 19.51 2.27
CA CYS A 77 -5.43 19.81 3.51
C CYS A 77 -5.55 18.55 4.37
N SER A 78 -5.47 18.72 5.69
CA SER A 78 -5.69 17.64 6.64
C SER A 78 -6.51 18.07 7.85
N GLY A 79 -7.27 17.10 8.40
CA GLY A 79 -7.92 17.19 9.69
C GLY A 79 -7.78 15.87 10.42
N THR A 80 -7.64 15.90 11.75
CA THR A 80 -7.50 14.70 12.57
C THR A 80 -8.77 14.44 13.35
N ALA A 81 -9.33 13.25 13.19
CA ALA A 81 -10.45 12.76 13.96
C ALA A 81 -9.99 11.67 14.93
N PRO A 82 -10.51 11.63 16.18
CA PRO A 82 -10.14 10.58 17.14
C PRO A 82 -10.42 9.18 16.63
N ALA A 83 -9.62 8.21 17.06
CA ALA A 83 -9.95 6.79 16.87
C ALA A 83 -11.37 6.50 17.39
N GLY A 84 -12.12 5.67 16.65
CA GLY A 84 -13.51 5.35 17.01
C GLY A 84 -14.57 6.31 16.47
N THR A 85 -14.18 7.40 15.78
CA THR A 85 -15.12 8.24 15.01
C THR A 85 -15.85 7.39 13.97
N ARG A 86 -17.18 7.55 13.90
CA ARG A 86 -18.03 6.74 13.02
C ARG A 86 -18.47 7.47 11.76
N ASN A 87 -18.70 8.76 11.86
CA ASN A 87 -19.20 9.57 10.76
C ASN A 87 -18.19 10.68 10.45
N LEU A 88 -17.47 10.51 9.36
CA LEU A 88 -16.55 11.51 8.84
C LEU A 88 -17.14 12.16 7.61
N THR A 89 -16.99 13.48 7.49
CA THR A 89 -17.41 14.22 6.30
C THR A 89 -16.38 15.26 5.88
N VAL A 90 -16.24 15.45 4.57
CA VAL A 90 -15.47 16.52 3.95
C VAL A 90 -16.41 17.27 3.00
N ALA A 91 -16.52 18.60 3.18
CA ALA A 91 -17.50 19.43 2.44
C ALA A 91 -18.94 18.90 2.50
N GLY A 92 -19.30 18.22 3.59
CA GLY A 92 -20.62 17.59 3.79
C GLY A 92 -20.80 16.21 3.13
N LEU A 93 -19.83 15.73 2.37
CA LEU A 93 -19.84 14.39 1.77
C LEU A 93 -19.18 13.36 2.71
N PRO A 94 -19.75 12.15 2.85
CA PRO A 94 -19.18 11.12 3.70
C PRO A 94 -17.84 10.62 3.14
N VAL A 95 -16.90 10.33 4.05
CA VAL A 95 -15.62 9.65 3.75
C VAL A 95 -15.49 8.43 4.66
N PRO A 96 -14.63 7.44 4.33
CA PRO A 96 -14.53 6.21 5.11
C PRO A 96 -14.14 6.46 6.57
N SER A 97 -14.65 5.63 7.46
CA SER A 97 -14.26 5.56 8.87
C SER A 97 -13.91 4.13 9.25
N LEU A 98 -13.13 3.97 10.33
CA LEU A 98 -12.73 2.65 10.80
C LEU A 98 -13.88 2.04 11.64
N PRO A 99 -14.29 0.78 11.37
CA PRO A 99 -15.25 0.11 12.23
C PRO A 99 -14.65 -0.19 13.61
N SER A 100 -15.49 -0.44 14.61
CA SER A 100 -15.05 -0.77 15.98
C SER A 100 -14.21 -2.06 16.03
N ILE A 101 -14.38 -2.96 15.09
CA ILE A 101 -13.59 -4.18 14.90
C ILE A 101 -13.28 -4.28 13.42
N VAL A 102 -11.99 -4.36 13.08
CA VAL A 102 -11.54 -4.62 11.72
C VAL A 102 -11.64 -6.11 11.44
N ASN A 103 -12.52 -6.48 10.52
CA ASN A 103 -12.77 -7.88 10.15
C ASN A 103 -12.17 -8.23 8.79
N ARG A 104 -12.03 -7.24 7.90
CA ARG A 104 -11.45 -7.44 6.57
C ARG A 104 -10.37 -6.41 6.28
N ILE A 105 -9.19 -6.92 5.95
CA ILE A 105 -8.05 -6.12 5.52
C ILE A 105 -7.71 -6.48 4.07
N VAL A 106 -7.48 -5.49 3.24
CA VAL A 106 -6.83 -5.67 1.95
C VAL A 106 -5.37 -5.23 2.06
N VAL A 107 -4.45 -6.07 1.59
CA VAL A 107 -3.02 -5.76 1.51
C VAL A 107 -2.62 -5.64 0.05
N VAL A 108 -1.92 -4.55 -0.29
CA VAL A 108 -1.36 -4.25 -1.60
C VAL A 108 0.02 -3.61 -1.45
N GLY A 109 0.85 -3.66 -2.47
CA GLY A 109 2.17 -3.02 -2.48
C GLY A 109 2.73 -2.90 -3.90
N ASP A 110 3.75 -2.07 -4.06
CA ASP A 110 4.52 -1.93 -5.30
C ASP A 110 3.62 -1.60 -6.50
N THR A 111 2.88 -0.49 -6.39
CA THR A 111 1.74 -0.22 -7.27
C THR A 111 2.02 0.73 -8.42
N GLY A 112 3.08 1.54 -8.38
CA GLY A 112 3.43 2.49 -9.43
C GLY A 112 3.88 1.81 -10.73
N CYS A 113 3.97 2.56 -11.82
CA CYS A 113 4.42 2.05 -13.12
C CYS A 113 5.90 2.34 -13.36
N ARG A 114 6.71 1.31 -13.58
CA ARG A 114 8.16 1.45 -13.70
C ARG A 114 8.62 2.22 -14.92
N LEU A 115 9.20 3.39 -14.68
CA LEU A 115 10.01 4.16 -15.62
C LEU A 115 11.32 4.55 -14.92
N LYS A 116 12.35 3.69 -15.03
CA LYS A 116 13.65 3.87 -14.37
C LYS A 116 14.78 3.54 -15.31
N GLY A 117 15.33 4.54 -15.98
CA GLY A 117 16.37 4.35 -16.98
C GLY A 117 15.92 3.39 -18.10
N ASN A 118 16.57 2.23 -18.20
CA ASN A 118 16.26 1.20 -19.18
C ASN A 118 15.16 0.20 -18.68
N ALA A 119 14.81 0.23 -17.40
CA ALA A 119 13.74 -0.58 -16.88
C ALA A 119 12.40 0.16 -17.09
N VAL A 120 11.67 -0.26 -18.12
CA VAL A 120 10.46 0.42 -18.60
C VAL A 120 9.32 -0.59 -18.69
N GLN A 121 8.24 -0.31 -17.96
CA GLN A 121 6.98 -1.04 -18.06
C GLN A 121 6.06 -0.35 -19.06
N ASP A 122 5.16 -1.08 -19.68
CA ASP A 122 4.12 -0.51 -20.54
C ASP A 122 3.00 0.12 -19.69
N CYS A 123 3.20 1.40 -19.32
CA CYS A 123 2.33 2.16 -18.43
C CYS A 123 0.98 2.55 -19.06
N ASN A 124 0.84 2.39 -20.38
CA ASN A 124 -0.39 2.68 -21.11
C ASN A 124 -1.24 1.42 -21.35
N ASP A 125 -0.68 0.23 -21.10
CA ASP A 125 -1.41 -1.02 -21.17
C ASP A 125 -1.94 -1.43 -19.79
N PRO A 126 -3.27 -1.51 -19.58
CA PRO A 126 -3.85 -1.89 -18.30
C PRO A 126 -3.62 -3.38 -17.92
N VAL A 127 -3.07 -4.19 -18.82
CA VAL A 127 -2.65 -5.57 -18.52
C VAL A 127 -1.21 -5.58 -18.01
N ALA A 128 -0.33 -4.81 -18.66
CA ALA A 128 1.06 -4.70 -18.25
C ALA A 128 1.23 -3.89 -16.95
N TRP A 129 0.38 -2.88 -16.73
CA TRP A 129 0.29 -2.12 -15.47
C TRP A 129 -1.14 -2.15 -14.93
N PRO A 130 -1.49 -3.14 -14.12
CA PRO A 130 -2.87 -3.44 -13.77
C PRO A 130 -3.40 -2.71 -12.54
N TRP A 131 -2.66 -1.80 -11.91
CA TRP A 131 -3.01 -1.19 -10.62
C TRP A 131 -4.45 -0.66 -10.55
N ALA A 132 -4.95 -0.01 -11.60
CA ALA A 132 -6.34 0.47 -11.62
C ALA A 132 -7.37 -0.68 -11.57
N ALA A 133 -7.07 -1.84 -12.15
CA ALA A 133 -7.94 -3.01 -12.09
C ALA A 133 -7.85 -3.67 -10.70
N VAL A 134 -6.66 -3.81 -10.14
CA VAL A 134 -6.42 -4.31 -8.77
C VAL A 134 -7.19 -3.45 -7.77
N ALA A 135 -7.00 -2.12 -7.77
CA ALA A 135 -7.64 -1.21 -6.82
C ALA A 135 -9.19 -1.28 -6.89
N ARG A 136 -9.75 -1.33 -8.10
CA ARG A 136 -11.20 -1.47 -8.28
C ARG A 136 -11.72 -2.81 -7.74
N ARG A 137 -11.02 -3.91 -7.98
CA ARG A 137 -11.39 -5.24 -7.49
C ARG A 137 -11.24 -5.35 -5.98
N ALA A 138 -10.15 -4.82 -5.44
CA ALA A 138 -9.89 -4.73 -4.01
C ALA A 138 -10.98 -3.93 -3.29
N ALA A 139 -11.40 -2.79 -3.84
CA ALA A 139 -12.50 -1.99 -3.32
C ALA A 139 -13.84 -2.76 -3.31
N ALA A 140 -14.10 -3.59 -4.33
CA ALA A 140 -15.30 -4.43 -4.41
C ALA A 140 -15.36 -5.48 -3.29
N GLN A 141 -14.22 -5.83 -2.66
CA GLN A 141 -14.17 -6.70 -1.49
C GLN A 141 -14.67 -6.01 -0.21
N LYS A 142 -14.90 -4.70 -0.24
CA LYS A 142 -15.37 -3.88 0.89
C LYS A 142 -14.48 -4.04 2.13
N PRO A 143 -13.20 -3.70 2.04
CA PRO A 143 -12.30 -3.78 3.20
C PRO A 143 -12.72 -2.80 4.29
N ASP A 144 -12.42 -3.15 5.53
CA ASP A 144 -12.50 -2.26 6.69
C ASP A 144 -11.24 -1.39 6.79
N LEU A 145 -10.11 -1.92 6.29
CA LEU A 145 -8.80 -1.29 6.30
C LEU A 145 -8.00 -1.73 5.07
N VAL A 146 -7.25 -0.82 4.50
CA VAL A 146 -6.24 -1.10 3.47
C VAL A 146 -4.85 -0.92 4.07
N ILE A 147 -3.97 -1.90 3.87
CA ILE A 147 -2.55 -1.79 4.16
C ILE A 147 -1.81 -1.73 2.82
N HIS A 148 -1.08 -0.64 2.58
CA HIS A 148 -0.19 -0.53 1.44
C HIS A 148 1.26 -0.57 1.92
N VAL A 149 1.99 -1.58 1.49
CA VAL A 149 3.32 -1.91 2.02
C VAL A 149 4.49 -1.20 1.32
N GLY A 150 4.21 -0.06 0.66
CA GLY A 150 5.24 0.82 0.09
C GLY A 150 5.35 0.76 -1.43
N ASP A 151 6.18 1.65 -1.95
CA ASP A 151 6.45 1.84 -3.37
C ASP A 151 5.20 2.21 -4.19
N TYR A 152 4.85 3.51 -4.10
CA TYR A 152 3.72 4.12 -4.82
C TYR A 152 4.15 4.78 -6.11
N HIS A 153 5.40 5.27 -6.16
CA HIS A 153 5.96 6.12 -7.18
C HIS A 153 7.08 5.42 -7.94
N TYR A 154 6.86 5.13 -9.23
CA TYR A 154 7.87 4.43 -10.05
C TYR A 154 8.24 5.18 -11.32
N ARG A 155 7.60 6.31 -11.66
CA ARG A 155 7.92 7.11 -12.85
C ARG A 155 9.07 8.08 -12.58
N GLU A 156 10.27 7.55 -12.39
CA GLU A 156 11.45 8.32 -11.99
C GLU A 156 12.18 8.99 -13.18
N SER A 157 12.06 8.43 -14.37
CA SER A 157 12.72 8.92 -15.57
C SER A 157 11.74 9.11 -16.74
N PRO A 158 12.08 9.92 -17.75
CA PRO A 158 11.23 10.09 -18.92
C PRO A 158 11.05 8.77 -19.68
N CYS A 159 9.87 8.61 -20.28
CA CYS A 159 9.61 7.54 -21.23
C CYS A 159 10.61 7.63 -22.40
N PRO A 160 11.24 6.53 -22.84
CA PRO A 160 12.10 6.54 -24.03
C PRO A 160 11.34 7.04 -25.26
N LYS A 161 12.01 7.83 -26.12
CA LYS A 161 11.36 8.55 -27.23
C LYS A 161 10.59 7.65 -28.20
N ASP A 162 11.09 6.45 -28.42
CA ASP A 162 10.55 5.51 -29.42
C ASP A 162 9.72 4.39 -28.79
N TYR A 163 9.37 4.51 -27.50
CA TYR A 163 8.58 3.50 -26.80
C TYR A 163 7.15 3.96 -26.59
N ALA A 164 6.22 3.41 -27.36
CA ALA A 164 4.81 3.76 -27.32
C ALA A 164 4.13 3.38 -25.99
N GLY A 165 4.62 2.34 -25.32
CA GLY A 165 4.02 1.77 -24.12
C GLY A 165 3.98 2.71 -22.90
N CYS A 166 4.80 3.74 -22.90
CA CYS A 166 4.73 4.78 -21.86
C CYS A 166 4.65 6.21 -22.45
N ALA A 167 4.39 6.36 -23.75
CA ALA A 167 4.33 7.67 -24.39
C ALA A 167 3.34 8.61 -23.68
N GLY A 168 3.79 9.86 -23.43
CA GLY A 168 3.00 10.86 -22.72
C GLY A 168 2.95 10.70 -21.21
N SER A 169 3.65 9.71 -20.62
CA SER A 169 3.73 9.56 -19.18
C SER A 169 4.46 10.73 -18.53
N PRO A 170 3.93 11.32 -17.45
CA PRO A 170 4.70 12.22 -16.59
C PRO A 170 5.81 11.44 -15.87
N TRP A 171 6.83 12.15 -15.41
CA TRP A 171 7.96 11.57 -14.67
C TRP A 171 8.53 12.55 -13.64
N GLY A 172 9.31 12.04 -12.67
CA GLY A 172 9.90 12.81 -11.58
C GLY A 172 8.98 12.99 -10.38
N ASP A 173 9.49 13.54 -9.29
CA ASP A 173 8.72 13.75 -8.06
C ASP A 173 7.85 15.02 -8.15
N ASN A 174 6.65 14.86 -8.65
CA ASN A 174 5.69 15.95 -8.85
C ASN A 174 4.24 15.45 -8.79
N TRP A 175 3.30 16.39 -8.68
CA TRP A 175 1.87 16.08 -8.57
C TRP A 175 1.32 15.23 -9.73
N ALA A 176 1.74 15.51 -10.97
CA ALA A 176 1.22 14.79 -12.12
C ALA A 176 1.57 13.30 -12.07
N VAL A 177 2.75 12.97 -11.56
CA VAL A 177 3.18 11.57 -11.36
C VAL A 177 2.44 10.92 -10.22
N TRP A 178 2.37 11.54 -9.05
CA TRP A 178 1.62 10.99 -7.91
C TRP A 178 0.15 10.79 -8.22
N LYS A 179 -0.45 11.73 -8.94
CA LYS A 179 -1.83 11.58 -9.43
C LYS A 179 -1.96 10.36 -10.34
N ARG A 180 -1.03 10.18 -11.28
CA ARG A 180 -1.07 9.10 -12.27
C ARG A 180 -0.75 7.73 -11.68
N ASP A 181 0.25 7.62 -10.81
CA ASP A 181 0.67 6.34 -10.22
C ASP A 181 -0.22 5.91 -9.04
N MET A 182 -0.70 6.85 -8.23
CA MET A 182 -1.41 6.54 -7.00
C MET A 182 -2.89 6.97 -7.03
N PHE A 183 -3.19 8.27 -7.14
CA PHE A 183 -4.54 8.76 -6.82
C PHE A 183 -5.60 8.38 -7.84
N ASP A 184 -5.32 8.49 -9.15
CA ASP A 184 -6.29 8.14 -10.17
C ASP A 184 -6.63 6.63 -10.17
N PRO A 185 -5.64 5.72 -10.20
CA PRO A 185 -5.93 4.29 -10.17
C PRO A 185 -6.49 3.79 -8.84
N ALA A 186 -6.05 4.34 -7.71
CA ALA A 186 -6.49 3.94 -6.38
C ALA A 186 -7.83 4.56 -5.96
N ALA A 187 -8.40 5.50 -6.71
CA ALA A 187 -9.59 6.25 -6.31
C ALA A 187 -10.73 5.41 -5.70
N PRO A 188 -11.17 4.28 -6.30
CA PRO A 188 -12.23 3.48 -5.71
C PRO A 188 -11.82 2.82 -4.38
N LEU A 189 -10.54 2.50 -4.18
CA LEU A 189 -10.05 1.87 -2.96
C LEU A 189 -9.81 2.91 -1.87
N LEU A 190 -9.33 4.12 -2.21
CA LEU A 190 -9.22 5.26 -1.31
C LEU A 190 -10.58 5.72 -0.77
N ALA A 191 -11.61 5.69 -1.62
CA ALA A 191 -12.99 5.99 -1.22
C ALA A 191 -13.64 4.87 -0.39
N GLY A 192 -13.08 3.65 -0.41
CA GLY A 192 -13.68 2.45 0.18
C GLY A 192 -13.37 2.24 1.66
N ALA A 193 -12.18 2.58 2.13
CA ALA A 193 -11.71 2.30 3.49
C ALA A 193 -10.58 3.24 3.92
N PRO A 194 -10.31 3.39 5.23
CA PRO A 194 -9.09 4.00 5.74
C PRO A 194 -7.85 3.17 5.37
N TRP A 195 -6.68 3.85 5.30
CA TRP A 195 -5.40 3.25 4.92
C TRP A 195 -4.35 3.29 6.03
N VAL A 196 -3.51 2.28 6.06
CA VAL A 196 -2.17 2.35 6.66
C VAL A 196 -1.18 2.35 5.52
N ALA A 197 -0.40 3.41 5.42
CA ALA A 197 0.61 3.60 4.38
C ALA A 197 2.00 3.36 4.96
N VAL A 198 2.77 2.47 4.33
CA VAL A 198 4.17 2.21 4.64
C VAL A 198 5.04 2.90 3.60
N ARG A 199 6.14 3.53 3.99
CA ARG A 199 7.08 4.17 3.08
C ARG A 199 7.96 3.14 2.39
N GLY A 200 8.03 3.18 1.06
CA GLY A 200 8.92 2.34 0.27
C GLY A 200 10.21 3.05 -0.12
N ASN A 201 11.13 2.32 -0.76
CA ASN A 201 12.41 2.91 -1.19
C ASN A 201 12.26 3.80 -2.44
N HIS A 202 11.17 3.69 -3.18
CA HIS A 202 10.83 4.64 -4.23
C HIS A 202 10.36 5.99 -3.67
N GLU A 203 10.01 6.06 -2.40
CA GLU A 203 9.71 7.30 -1.66
C GLU A 203 10.93 7.87 -0.89
N LEU A 204 12.16 7.48 -1.25
CA LEU A 204 13.36 8.18 -0.78
C LEU A 204 13.42 9.63 -1.32
N CYS A 205 14.08 10.52 -0.61
CA CYS A 205 14.13 11.96 -0.92
C CYS A 205 14.63 12.30 -2.32
N GLY A 206 15.51 11.50 -2.86
CA GLY A 206 16.00 11.65 -4.25
C GLY A 206 15.10 11.05 -5.32
N ARG A 207 13.96 10.47 -4.94
CA ARG A 207 13.02 9.77 -5.84
C ARG A 207 11.62 10.37 -5.73
N GLY A 208 10.71 9.79 -4.94
CA GLY A 208 9.33 10.24 -4.72
C GLY A 208 9.07 10.86 -3.33
N GLY A 209 10.12 11.21 -2.58
CA GLY A 209 10.01 11.59 -1.18
C GLY A 209 9.26 12.88 -0.91
N LEU A 210 9.38 13.89 -1.77
CA LEU A 210 8.62 15.14 -1.58
C LEU A 210 7.11 14.88 -1.64
N GLY A 211 6.66 14.04 -2.56
CA GLY A 211 5.27 13.65 -2.66
C GLY A 211 4.83 12.81 -1.46
N TRP A 212 5.63 11.85 -1.03
CA TRP A 212 5.33 11.05 0.15
C TRP A 212 5.01 11.94 1.36
N PHE A 213 5.93 12.83 1.75
CA PHE A 213 5.75 13.67 2.94
C PHE A 213 4.60 14.68 2.80
N ARG A 214 4.29 15.11 1.58
CA ARG A 214 3.14 15.97 1.34
C ARG A 214 1.80 15.24 1.40
N LEU A 215 1.75 14.03 0.87
CA LEU A 215 0.50 13.33 0.54
C LEU A 215 0.18 12.19 1.51
N LEU A 216 1.14 11.33 1.84
CA LEU A 216 0.87 10.05 2.50
C LEU A 216 1.54 9.89 3.87
N ASP A 217 2.65 10.57 4.16
CA ASP A 217 3.30 10.40 5.46
C ASP A 217 2.32 10.59 6.62
N PRO A 218 2.26 9.64 7.59
CA PRO A 218 1.29 9.65 8.68
C PRO A 218 1.56 10.73 9.72
N ASP A 219 2.81 11.21 9.85
CA ASP A 219 3.15 12.27 10.80
C ASP A 219 2.79 13.65 10.20
N PRO A 220 1.84 14.38 10.79
CA PRO A 220 1.45 15.68 10.30
C PRO A 220 2.54 16.77 10.45
N SER A 221 3.54 16.55 11.28
CA SER A 221 4.59 17.51 11.58
C SER A 221 5.80 17.41 10.65
N VAL A 222 5.98 16.28 9.96
CA VAL A 222 7.13 16.05 9.07
C VAL A 222 6.79 16.51 7.66
N LEU A 223 7.47 17.56 7.20
CA LEU A 223 7.38 18.07 5.82
C LEU A 223 8.73 18.06 5.11
N ASP A 224 9.83 18.11 5.86
CA ASP A 224 11.16 17.85 5.33
C ASP A 224 11.27 16.36 5.00
N CYS A 225 12.16 16.01 4.10
CA CYS A 225 12.33 14.63 3.69
C CYS A 225 13.49 13.96 4.45
N PRO A 226 13.28 13.41 5.65
CA PRO A 226 14.33 12.67 6.34
C PRO A 226 14.59 11.33 5.62
N ALA A 227 15.83 10.84 5.72
CA ALA A 227 16.19 9.54 5.18
C ALA A 227 15.40 8.40 5.84
N MET A 228 15.06 8.55 7.11
CA MET A 228 14.34 7.57 7.94
C MET A 228 13.36 8.30 8.87
N THR A 229 12.14 7.81 8.97
CA THR A 229 11.11 8.31 9.91
C THR A 229 11.11 7.50 11.21
N ALA A 230 10.50 8.04 12.26
CA ALA A 230 10.34 7.31 13.52
C ALA A 230 9.33 6.15 13.35
N PRO A 231 9.61 4.97 13.92
CA PRO A 231 8.64 3.87 13.93
C PRO A 231 7.47 4.19 14.86
N TYR A 232 6.30 3.65 14.56
CA TYR A 232 5.09 3.87 15.36
C TYR A 232 4.18 2.65 15.41
N LYS A 233 3.23 2.68 16.34
CA LYS A 233 2.26 1.61 16.54
C LYS A 233 0.83 2.14 16.34
N VAL A 234 0.04 1.40 15.58
CA VAL A 234 -1.41 1.55 15.50
C VAL A 234 -2.06 0.38 16.21
N SER A 235 -2.83 0.67 17.25
CA SER A 235 -3.54 -0.37 18.02
C SER A 235 -4.98 -0.49 17.55
N LEU A 236 -5.32 -1.68 17.06
CA LEU A 236 -6.66 -2.08 16.69
C LEU A 236 -7.17 -3.15 17.67
N PRO A 237 -8.48 -3.27 17.90
CA PRO A 237 -9.00 -4.33 18.75
C PRO A 237 -8.55 -5.73 18.31
N GLY A 238 -7.66 -6.34 19.10
CA GLY A 238 -7.12 -7.68 18.84
C GLY A 238 -6.07 -7.76 17.72
N LEU A 239 -5.44 -6.64 17.35
CA LEU A 239 -4.34 -6.58 16.41
C LEU A 239 -3.56 -5.28 16.58
N ASP A 240 -2.27 -5.36 16.85
CA ASP A 240 -1.37 -4.21 16.79
C ASP A 240 -0.58 -4.23 15.48
N LEU A 241 -0.55 -3.09 14.79
CA LEU A 241 0.30 -2.86 13.63
C LEU A 241 1.51 -2.03 14.07
N LEU A 242 2.70 -2.57 13.89
CA LEU A 242 3.98 -1.94 14.16
C LEU A 242 4.54 -1.47 12.83
N ILE A 243 4.61 -0.17 12.59
CA ILE A 243 5.03 0.39 11.30
C ILE A 243 6.48 0.84 11.39
N PHE A 244 7.29 0.39 10.43
CA PHE A 244 8.73 0.58 10.37
C PHE A 244 9.16 1.09 9.00
N ASP A 245 9.93 2.18 8.97
CA ASP A 245 10.46 2.78 7.74
C ASP A 245 11.77 2.11 7.34
N SER A 246 11.72 1.24 6.34
CA SER A 246 12.88 0.56 5.75
C SER A 246 13.39 1.20 4.46
N ALA A 247 12.86 2.35 4.07
CA ALA A 247 13.14 2.95 2.76
C ALA A 247 14.63 3.11 2.47
N ASP A 248 15.42 3.55 3.46
CA ASP A 248 16.86 3.80 3.33
C ASP A 248 17.74 2.57 3.66
N ALA A 249 17.18 1.40 3.93
CA ALA A 249 17.95 0.17 4.15
C ALA A 249 18.61 -0.30 2.84
N ASP A 250 19.76 -0.98 2.95
CA ASP A 250 20.48 -1.56 1.81
C ASP A 250 20.26 -3.07 1.79
N ASP A 251 19.95 -3.61 0.61
CA ASP A 251 19.65 -5.02 0.41
C ASP A 251 20.90 -5.89 0.44
N GLU A 252 22.00 -5.39 -0.10
CA GLU A 252 23.21 -6.18 -0.34
C GLU A 252 24.21 -6.07 0.81
N ARG A 253 24.22 -4.93 1.52
CA ARG A 253 25.25 -4.61 2.51
C ARG A 253 24.67 -4.14 3.82
N ALA A 254 25.20 -4.68 4.91
CA ALA A 254 24.95 -4.18 6.26
C ALA A 254 25.75 -2.87 6.48
N GLU A 255 25.13 -1.72 6.21
CA GLU A 255 25.80 -0.43 6.30
C GLU A 255 26.09 -0.04 7.75
N ALA A 256 27.37 0.09 8.10
CA ALA A 256 27.84 0.31 9.45
C ALA A 256 27.23 1.55 10.15
N ILE A 257 26.84 2.57 9.37
CA ILE A 257 26.20 3.79 9.90
C ILE A 257 24.70 3.59 10.11
N LYS A 258 24.04 2.81 9.26
CA LYS A 258 22.59 2.60 9.29
C LYS A 258 22.19 1.51 10.29
N VAL A 259 22.92 0.42 10.37
CA VAL A 259 22.63 -0.71 11.26
C VAL A 259 22.33 -0.27 12.70
N PRO A 260 23.16 0.55 13.39
CA PRO A 260 22.85 0.98 14.75
C PRO A 260 21.60 1.83 14.87
N ARG A 261 21.27 2.63 13.86
CA ARG A 261 20.05 3.47 13.85
C ARG A 261 18.81 2.60 13.74
N TYR A 262 18.82 1.63 12.85
CA TYR A 262 17.74 0.65 12.69
C TYR A 262 17.59 -0.21 13.96
N ALA A 263 18.70 -0.65 14.58
CA ALA A 263 18.66 -1.42 15.81
C ALA A 263 17.95 -0.67 16.96
N VAL A 264 18.24 0.62 17.15
CA VAL A 264 17.54 1.44 18.16
C VAL A 264 16.06 1.54 17.87
N GLN A 265 15.66 1.74 16.61
CA GLN A 265 14.25 1.82 16.23
C GLN A 265 13.53 0.48 16.40
N PHE A 266 14.14 -0.63 15.99
CA PHE A 266 13.59 -1.97 16.22
C PHE A 266 13.41 -2.25 17.70
N HIS A 267 14.43 -2.01 18.50
CA HIS A 267 14.35 -2.20 19.95
C HIS A 267 13.19 -1.42 20.56
N THR A 268 13.04 -0.15 20.21
CA THR A 268 11.94 0.72 20.67
C THR A 268 10.58 0.20 20.25
N LEU A 269 10.45 -0.18 18.99
CA LEU A 269 9.18 -0.64 18.43
C LEU A 269 8.77 -2.00 18.97
N LEU A 270 9.71 -2.95 19.06
CA LEU A 270 9.46 -4.30 19.57
C LEU A 270 9.15 -4.31 21.07
N ALA A 271 9.71 -3.38 21.85
CA ALA A 271 9.35 -3.19 23.27
C ALA A 271 7.87 -2.76 23.44
N ALA A 272 7.25 -2.17 22.40
CA ALA A 272 5.85 -1.81 22.40
C ALA A 272 4.92 -2.89 21.82
N ALA A 273 5.48 -4.03 21.34
CA ALA A 273 4.70 -5.13 20.77
C ALA A 273 3.86 -5.83 21.84
N ASN A 274 2.60 -6.06 21.54
CA ASN A 274 1.71 -6.93 22.30
C ASN A 274 1.58 -8.29 21.59
N PRO A 275 1.04 -9.32 22.25
CA PRO A 275 0.65 -10.55 21.54
C PRO A 275 -0.24 -10.23 20.35
N HIS A 276 0.00 -10.89 19.21
CA HIS A 276 -0.69 -10.69 17.94
C HIS A 276 -0.39 -9.35 17.23
N SER A 277 0.86 -8.89 17.34
CA SER A 277 1.37 -7.76 16.55
C SER A 277 1.86 -8.20 15.17
N TRP A 278 1.66 -7.35 14.15
CA TRP A 278 2.27 -7.47 12.82
C TRP A 278 3.26 -6.33 12.62
N LEU A 279 4.45 -6.64 12.13
CA LEU A 279 5.40 -5.65 11.67
C LEU A 279 5.13 -5.34 10.19
N LEU A 280 4.83 -4.07 9.90
CA LEU A 280 4.67 -3.58 8.55
C LEU A 280 5.93 -2.82 8.16
N THR A 281 6.63 -3.29 7.16
CA THR A 281 7.83 -2.68 6.61
C THR A 281 7.86 -2.89 5.10
N HIS A 282 8.46 -1.98 4.33
CA HIS A 282 8.48 -2.16 2.89
C HIS A 282 9.42 -3.29 2.47
N ARG A 283 10.69 -3.27 2.96
CA ARG A 283 11.65 -4.32 2.65
C ARG A 283 11.42 -5.54 3.54
N PRO A 284 11.31 -6.76 2.97
CA PRO A 284 11.16 -7.95 3.78
C PRO A 284 12.41 -8.20 4.63
N LEU A 285 12.24 -8.63 5.87
CA LEU A 285 13.36 -9.04 6.72
C LEU A 285 13.99 -10.33 6.20
N TRP A 286 13.15 -11.26 5.76
CA TRP A 286 13.57 -12.58 5.27
C TRP A 286 12.88 -12.87 3.95
N SER A 287 13.61 -12.78 2.85
CA SER A 287 13.12 -13.09 1.52
C SER A 287 14.25 -13.55 0.62
N HIS A 288 13.93 -14.15 -0.49
CA HIS A 288 14.89 -14.38 -1.57
C HIS A 288 15.30 -13.04 -2.16
N ALA A 289 16.51 -12.99 -2.68
CA ALA A 289 16.91 -11.89 -3.52
C ALA A 289 16.20 -11.96 -4.88
N GLN A 290 15.93 -10.79 -5.44
CA GLN A 290 15.29 -10.60 -6.75
C GLN A 290 16.25 -10.90 -7.91
N GLY A 291 15.71 -11.35 -9.05
CA GLY A 291 16.42 -11.40 -10.32
C GLY A 291 17.55 -12.43 -10.41
N ASN A 292 18.58 -12.13 -11.22
CA ASN A 292 19.71 -13.01 -11.52
C ASN A 292 20.78 -13.04 -10.42
N VAL A 293 20.41 -13.09 -9.16
CA VAL A 293 21.34 -13.21 -8.04
C VAL A 293 21.59 -14.67 -7.68
N PRO A 294 22.71 -15.01 -7.04
CA PRO A 294 23.04 -16.37 -6.65
C PRO A 294 21.93 -17.01 -5.82
N ALA A 295 21.68 -18.30 -6.04
CA ALA A 295 20.75 -19.08 -5.21
C ALA A 295 21.13 -18.93 -3.72
N GLY A 296 20.14 -18.59 -2.90
CA GLY A 296 20.33 -18.36 -1.47
C GLY A 296 20.75 -16.92 -1.10
N ALA A 297 20.92 -16.01 -2.07
CA ALA A 297 21.02 -14.60 -1.76
C ALA A 297 19.73 -14.11 -1.10
N GLN A 298 19.88 -13.19 -0.16
CA GLN A 298 18.77 -12.65 0.64
C GLN A 298 18.69 -11.15 0.48
N THR A 299 17.50 -10.59 0.65
CA THR A 299 17.28 -9.14 0.67
C THR A 299 17.62 -8.54 2.03
N ASN A 300 17.74 -7.22 2.07
CA ASN A 300 17.73 -6.40 3.29
C ASN A 300 18.85 -6.74 4.29
N ALA A 301 20.09 -6.70 3.83
CA ALA A 301 21.23 -6.96 4.69
C ALA A 301 21.34 -5.99 5.88
N THR A 302 20.94 -4.71 5.69
CA THR A 302 21.01 -3.70 6.76
C THR A 302 20.06 -4.01 7.91
N GLU A 303 18.77 -4.26 7.65
CA GLU A 303 17.81 -4.52 8.73
C GLU A 303 18.01 -5.88 9.39
N ARG A 304 18.36 -6.91 8.60
CA ARG A 304 18.72 -8.21 9.18
C ARG A 304 19.89 -8.10 10.17
N ALA A 305 20.90 -7.29 9.84
CA ALA A 305 21.99 -7.03 10.77
C ALA A 305 21.53 -6.23 12.02
N ALA A 306 20.55 -5.35 11.85
CA ALA A 306 20.02 -4.53 12.94
C ALA A 306 19.17 -5.32 13.95
N ILE A 307 18.51 -6.40 13.51
CA ILE A 307 17.66 -7.23 14.40
C ILE A 307 18.41 -8.42 15.01
N VAL A 308 19.70 -8.60 14.72
CA VAL A 308 20.48 -9.69 15.31
C VAL A 308 20.48 -9.59 16.82
N GLY A 309 20.04 -10.66 17.49
CA GLY A 309 19.94 -10.72 18.95
C GLY A 309 18.66 -10.13 19.53
N GLU A 310 17.80 -9.51 18.73
CA GLU A 310 16.49 -9.05 19.19
C GLU A 310 15.57 -10.25 19.44
N ILE A 311 14.93 -10.24 20.59
CA ILE A 311 13.83 -11.16 20.90
C ILE A 311 12.55 -10.54 20.34
N LEU A 312 11.81 -11.28 19.52
CA LEU A 312 10.60 -10.83 18.85
C LEU A 312 9.31 -11.39 19.52
N PRO A 313 9.12 -11.23 20.86
CA PRO A 313 7.91 -11.72 21.52
C PRO A 313 6.70 -10.91 21.07
N GLY A 314 5.55 -11.55 20.95
CA GLY A 314 4.32 -10.88 20.55
C GLY A 314 4.20 -10.57 19.05
N LEU A 315 5.27 -10.71 18.27
CA LEU A 315 5.24 -10.52 16.82
C LEU A 315 4.85 -11.83 16.14
N ASP A 316 3.69 -11.84 15.49
CA ASP A 316 3.20 -13.00 14.75
C ASP A 316 3.80 -13.06 13.35
N MET A 317 3.81 -11.94 12.61
CA MET A 317 4.36 -11.90 11.26
C MET A 317 4.93 -10.54 10.87
N VAL A 318 5.74 -10.55 9.82
CA VAL A 318 6.22 -9.38 9.09
C VAL A 318 5.48 -9.33 7.76
N VAL A 319 4.91 -8.20 7.40
CA VAL A 319 4.21 -7.95 6.14
C VAL A 319 4.98 -6.90 5.36
N SER A 320 5.33 -7.20 4.12
CA SER A 320 6.19 -6.35 3.29
C SER A 320 5.81 -6.38 1.81
N GLY A 321 6.43 -5.51 1.01
CA GLY A 321 6.46 -5.49 -0.43
C GLY A 321 7.88 -5.66 -0.96
N HIS A 322 8.34 -4.75 -1.83
CA HIS A 322 9.69 -4.62 -2.36
C HIS A 322 10.12 -5.72 -3.33
N VAL A 323 9.83 -6.96 -3.04
CA VAL A 323 9.92 -8.08 -3.98
C VAL A 323 8.61 -8.15 -4.72
N HIS A 324 8.65 -8.02 -6.05
CA HIS A 324 7.44 -7.89 -6.87
C HIS A 324 6.84 -9.27 -7.15
N ASP A 325 6.42 -9.92 -6.10
CA ASP A 325 5.71 -11.17 -6.10
C ASP A 325 4.78 -11.26 -4.87
N PHE A 326 4.00 -12.31 -4.80
CA PHE A 326 3.40 -12.78 -3.56
C PHE A 326 4.25 -13.92 -3.01
N ALA A 327 4.75 -13.77 -1.79
CA ALA A 327 5.48 -14.87 -1.14
C ALA A 327 5.15 -14.98 0.34
N ASN A 328 5.28 -16.22 0.86
CA ASN A 328 5.20 -16.47 2.29
C ASN A 328 6.31 -17.42 2.76
N TYR A 329 6.79 -17.18 3.98
CA TYR A 329 7.83 -17.94 4.63
C TYR A 329 7.42 -18.25 6.07
N ASP A 330 7.15 -19.52 6.35
CA ASP A 330 6.80 -20.04 7.69
C ASP A 330 8.03 -20.71 8.29
N PHE A 331 8.55 -20.14 9.37
CA PHE A 331 9.71 -20.68 10.10
C PHE A 331 9.31 -21.49 11.33
N GLY A 332 8.02 -21.76 11.53
CA GLY A 332 7.50 -22.37 12.75
C GLY A 332 7.48 -21.38 13.94
N PRO A 333 7.50 -21.88 15.19
CA PRO A 333 7.29 -21.03 16.37
C PRO A 333 8.48 -20.13 16.71
N ASP A 334 9.67 -20.42 16.19
CA ASP A 334 10.91 -19.80 16.65
C ASP A 334 11.16 -18.41 16.02
N ARG A 335 10.49 -18.11 14.89
CA ARG A 335 10.59 -16.84 14.19
C ARG A 335 9.21 -16.40 13.68
N PRO A 336 8.88 -15.10 13.71
CA PRO A 336 7.67 -14.59 13.05
C PRO A 336 7.65 -15.01 11.57
N ALA A 337 6.46 -15.30 11.06
CA ALA A 337 6.33 -15.58 9.64
C ALA A 337 6.57 -14.33 8.80
N GLN A 338 7.05 -14.49 7.56
CA GLN A 338 7.21 -13.40 6.60
C GLN A 338 6.18 -13.55 5.49
N LEU A 339 5.45 -12.47 5.23
CA LEU A 339 4.52 -12.32 4.12
C LEU A 339 5.01 -11.20 3.21
N VAL A 340 5.08 -11.45 1.91
CA VAL A 340 5.40 -10.46 0.88
C VAL A 340 4.17 -10.29 0.01
N VAL A 341 3.77 -9.03 -0.27
CA VAL A 341 2.65 -8.64 -1.14
C VAL A 341 3.12 -7.46 -1.99
N GLY A 342 3.98 -7.72 -2.96
CA GLY A 342 4.56 -6.74 -3.89
C GLY A 342 4.06 -6.88 -5.31
N ASP A 343 2.95 -7.59 -5.51
CA ASP A 343 2.42 -8.03 -6.80
C ASP A 343 1.27 -7.16 -7.34
N SER A 344 1.09 -5.91 -6.84
CA SER A 344 -0.15 -5.18 -7.13
C SER A 344 -0.09 -4.22 -8.32
N GLY A 345 1.09 -3.99 -8.93
CA GLY A 345 1.15 -3.04 -10.06
C GLY A 345 2.46 -2.99 -10.83
N ASP A 346 3.59 -2.85 -10.17
CA ASP A 346 4.88 -2.84 -10.85
C ASP A 346 5.21 -4.22 -11.44
N ALA A 347 6.05 -4.23 -12.49
CA ALA A 347 6.40 -5.46 -13.20
C ALA A 347 6.95 -6.53 -12.24
N ASN A 348 6.35 -7.71 -12.30
CA ASN A 348 6.72 -8.83 -11.43
C ASN A 348 8.18 -9.26 -11.64
N ASP A 349 8.84 -9.60 -10.55
CA ASP A 349 10.20 -10.09 -10.56
C ASP A 349 10.31 -11.53 -11.07
N GLU A 350 11.51 -11.87 -11.58
CA GLU A 350 11.80 -13.27 -11.90
C GLU A 350 12.08 -14.06 -10.62
N ILE A 351 11.22 -15.04 -10.34
CA ILE A 351 11.44 -15.99 -9.26
C ILE A 351 12.35 -17.11 -9.78
N SER A 352 13.62 -17.08 -9.39
CA SER A 352 14.58 -18.09 -9.80
C SER A 352 14.31 -19.46 -9.17
N GLN A 353 13.77 -19.46 -7.95
CA GLN A 353 13.36 -20.67 -7.24
C GLN A 353 12.37 -20.32 -6.12
N ALA A 354 11.14 -20.85 -6.20
CA ALA A 354 10.17 -20.69 -5.14
C ALA A 354 10.67 -21.36 -3.84
N PRO A 355 10.58 -20.70 -2.69
CA PRO A 355 10.99 -21.28 -1.43
C PRO A 355 10.03 -22.41 -1.04
N GLY A 356 10.57 -23.59 -0.81
CA GLY A 356 9.81 -24.75 -0.38
C GLY A 356 10.18 -25.20 1.03
N PRO A 357 9.45 -26.18 1.59
CA PRO A 357 9.78 -26.79 2.87
C PRO A 357 11.23 -27.30 2.89
N GLY A 358 11.96 -26.98 3.97
CA GLY A 358 13.37 -27.36 4.15
C GLY A 358 14.39 -26.42 3.53
N ALA A 359 13.98 -25.44 2.72
CA ALA A 359 14.86 -24.36 2.28
C ALA A 359 15.36 -23.56 3.48
N GLU A 360 16.57 -23.00 3.38
CA GLU A 360 17.18 -22.23 4.47
C GLU A 360 17.19 -20.76 4.11
N LEU A 361 16.68 -19.93 5.02
CA LEU A 361 16.74 -18.48 4.96
C LEU A 361 17.29 -17.94 6.29
N ASP A 362 18.39 -17.21 6.20
CA ASP A 362 19.02 -16.55 7.35
C ASP A 362 19.23 -17.51 8.54
N GLY A 363 19.82 -18.67 8.26
CA GLY A 363 20.14 -19.71 9.25
C GLY A 363 18.94 -20.48 9.80
N MET A 364 17.73 -20.29 9.27
CA MET A 364 16.54 -21.05 9.68
C MET A 364 15.91 -21.79 8.51
N ARG A 365 15.42 -22.98 8.80
CA ARG A 365 14.71 -23.81 7.82
C ARG A 365 13.23 -23.42 7.74
N LEU A 366 12.73 -23.32 6.54
CA LEU A 366 11.31 -23.15 6.28
C LEU A 366 10.53 -24.42 6.60
N VAL A 367 9.48 -24.28 7.37
CA VAL A 367 8.42 -25.29 7.55
C VAL A 367 7.54 -25.33 6.30
N ARG A 368 7.19 -24.14 5.79
CA ARG A 368 6.44 -23.92 4.56
C ARG A 368 6.94 -22.68 3.84
N GLY A 369 6.74 -22.64 2.54
CA GLY A 369 7.04 -21.47 1.74
C GLY A 369 6.43 -21.59 0.36
N MET A 370 6.06 -20.48 -0.22
CA MET A 370 5.48 -20.38 -1.54
C MET A 370 5.78 -19.00 -2.12
N ALA A 371 5.94 -18.91 -3.45
CA ALA A 371 5.96 -17.66 -4.17
C ALA A 371 5.17 -17.78 -5.48
N LEU A 372 4.44 -16.71 -5.85
CA LEU A 372 3.62 -16.60 -7.06
C LEU A 372 3.93 -15.29 -7.77
N ARG A 373 3.97 -15.30 -9.10
CA ARG A 373 4.31 -14.15 -9.96
C ARG A 373 3.11 -13.48 -10.61
N ASP A 374 1.92 -13.85 -10.23
CA ASP A 374 0.73 -13.27 -10.82
C ASP A 374 0.42 -11.93 -10.16
N PHE A 375 0.00 -10.93 -10.95
CA PHE A 375 -0.55 -9.71 -10.39
C PHE A 375 -1.80 -9.98 -9.55
N GLY A 376 -1.84 -9.35 -8.37
CA GLY A 376 -2.93 -9.61 -7.44
C GLY A 376 -3.06 -8.65 -6.28
N TYR A 377 -3.88 -9.05 -5.35
CA TYR A 377 -4.08 -8.41 -4.05
C TYR A 377 -4.53 -9.44 -3.02
N LEU A 378 -4.11 -9.25 -1.78
CA LEU A 378 -4.47 -10.15 -0.69
C LEU A 378 -5.66 -9.62 0.10
N VAL A 379 -6.70 -10.44 0.26
CA VAL A 379 -7.83 -10.17 1.15
C VAL A 379 -7.68 -11.02 2.39
N MET A 380 -7.63 -10.41 3.56
CA MET A 380 -7.53 -11.07 4.86
C MET A 380 -8.83 -10.91 5.63
N ASP A 381 -9.43 -12.02 6.02
CA ASP A 381 -10.67 -12.07 6.82
C ASP A 381 -10.36 -12.60 8.22
N ARG A 382 -10.81 -11.87 9.27
CA ARG A 382 -10.63 -12.26 10.66
C ARG A 382 -11.41 -13.53 10.97
N GLN A 383 -10.79 -14.40 11.75
CA GLN A 383 -11.34 -15.67 12.22
C GLN A 383 -11.13 -15.82 13.72
N PRO A 384 -11.84 -16.73 14.41
CA PRO A 384 -11.60 -16.98 15.84
C PRO A 384 -10.17 -17.44 16.18
N PHE A 385 -9.46 -18.05 15.22
CA PHE A 385 -8.09 -18.54 15.38
C PHE A 385 -7.01 -17.56 14.88
N GLY A 386 -7.37 -16.45 14.28
CA GLY A 386 -6.46 -15.50 13.63
C GLY A 386 -7.05 -14.95 12.34
N TRP A 387 -6.48 -15.30 11.18
CA TRP A 387 -6.93 -14.77 9.89
C TRP A 387 -6.94 -15.86 8.80
N THR A 388 -7.81 -15.69 7.82
CA THR A 388 -7.69 -16.37 6.52
C THR A 388 -7.31 -15.34 5.46
N GLY A 389 -6.46 -15.73 4.51
CA GLY A 389 -6.08 -14.92 3.35
C GLY A 389 -6.58 -15.53 2.05
N THR A 390 -6.99 -14.69 1.13
CA THR A 390 -7.29 -15.07 -0.24
C THR A 390 -6.52 -14.14 -1.17
N LEU A 391 -5.50 -14.67 -1.84
CA LEU A 391 -4.83 -13.96 -2.93
C LEU A 391 -5.70 -14.05 -4.18
N ARG A 392 -6.02 -12.91 -4.78
CA ARG A 392 -6.88 -12.81 -5.95
C ARG A 392 -6.15 -12.20 -7.13
N ALA A 393 -6.35 -12.78 -8.30
CA ALA A 393 -5.87 -12.27 -9.59
C ALA A 393 -6.72 -11.09 -10.10
N LEU A 394 -6.30 -10.54 -11.26
CA LEU A 394 -6.98 -9.44 -11.94
C LEU A 394 -8.41 -9.75 -12.40
N ASP A 395 -8.72 -11.01 -12.64
CA ASP A 395 -10.06 -11.48 -13.04
C ASP A 395 -10.92 -11.91 -11.84
N ASP A 396 -10.44 -11.68 -10.59
CA ASP A 396 -11.01 -12.12 -9.33
C ASP A 396 -10.90 -13.63 -9.05
N SER A 397 -10.25 -14.40 -9.91
CA SER A 397 -9.94 -15.79 -9.62
C SER A 397 -9.04 -15.88 -8.37
N VAL A 398 -9.12 -17.01 -7.67
CA VAL A 398 -8.32 -17.24 -6.47
C VAL A 398 -7.01 -17.89 -6.89
N LEU A 399 -5.89 -17.23 -6.63
CA LEU A 399 -4.55 -17.74 -6.86
C LEU A 399 -4.07 -18.60 -5.70
N ALA A 400 -4.33 -18.17 -4.47
CA ALA A 400 -3.97 -18.91 -3.27
C ALA A 400 -4.96 -18.66 -2.12
N ARG A 401 -5.01 -19.64 -1.19
CA ARG A 401 -5.70 -19.54 0.10
C ARG A 401 -4.70 -19.73 1.22
N CYS A 402 -4.74 -18.84 2.20
CA CYS A 402 -3.83 -18.85 3.33
C CYS A 402 -4.59 -18.95 4.65
N ARG A 403 -3.97 -19.60 5.64
CA ARG A 403 -4.36 -19.59 7.04
C ARG A 403 -3.23 -18.97 7.86
N PHE A 404 -3.56 -17.99 8.67
CA PHE A 404 -2.63 -17.29 9.58
C PHE A 404 -3.06 -17.57 11.01
N GLU A 405 -2.18 -18.17 11.80
CA GLU A 405 -2.42 -18.51 13.19
C GLU A 405 -1.15 -18.31 14.02
N GLY A 406 -1.10 -17.23 14.81
CA GLY A 406 0.12 -16.80 15.46
C GLY A 406 1.25 -16.64 14.43
N ARG A 407 2.39 -17.29 14.66
CA ARG A 407 3.57 -17.24 13.78
C ARG A 407 3.50 -18.16 12.55
N SER A 408 2.40 -18.87 12.35
CA SER A 408 2.28 -19.84 11.25
C SER A 408 1.50 -19.26 10.08
N ILE A 409 2.04 -19.45 8.87
CA ILE A 409 1.37 -19.18 7.60
C ILE A 409 1.31 -20.47 6.77
N ASP A 410 0.10 -20.94 6.46
CA ASP A 410 -0.13 -22.06 5.54
C ASP A 410 -0.88 -21.54 4.31
N CYS A 411 -0.16 -21.28 3.22
CA CYS A 411 -0.72 -20.88 1.94
C CYS A 411 -0.69 -22.05 0.96
N ARG A 412 -1.77 -22.19 0.16
CA ARG A 412 -1.89 -23.19 -0.89
C ARG A 412 -2.36 -22.55 -2.18
N SER A 413 -1.61 -22.76 -3.24
CA SER A 413 -2.01 -22.38 -4.60
C SER A 413 -3.23 -23.19 -5.03
N THR A 414 -4.14 -22.53 -5.78
CA THR A 414 -5.33 -23.21 -6.33
C THR A 414 -5.07 -23.89 -7.68
N GLY A 415 -3.91 -23.67 -8.27
CA GLY A 415 -3.48 -24.25 -9.55
C GLY A 415 -2.65 -25.54 -9.44
N GLN A 416 -2.51 -26.11 -8.24
CA GLN A 416 -1.80 -27.39 -7.99
C GLN A 416 -2.78 -28.47 -7.61
#